data_8e37f2072b79f4ef2808c18e46c98b08
#
_entry.id   8e37f2072b79f4ef2808c18e46c98b08
#
_cell.length_a   1.000
_cell.length_b   1.000
_cell.length_c   1.000
_cell.angle_alpha   90.00
_cell.angle_beta   90.00
_cell.angle_gamma   90.00
#
_symmetry.space_group_name_H-M   'P 1'
#
loop_
_entity.id
_entity.type
_entity.pdbx_description
1 polymer ?
#
loop_
_entity_poly.entity_id
_entity_poly.type
_entity_poly.pdbx_seq_one_letter_code
_entity_poly.pdbx_strand_id
1 'polypeptide(L)'
;MISSILAPIFVFAVVVIVHEGGHFLMAKWTGMKVIEFAVGFGPVIVSKKWGETLYSLRLIPLGGFNKIAGMDDQNKDDPRAFNHRPTWAKLLVIVGGALFNVLLALLIFISAFKIEGYNTFPNLPKVGTVLAGSSAEKQYLSPGDTILSIEGKAMVKWTDIGEALKEKGNRVVSMEIDHEGTTRQVTIIPEVQPDGRAIMGITPYVEHHETTMTEAITMGVGRAADLLHMMTVGLYDMVTGTGRAEVSGPIGIARMSGEVASYGVMPLFMFIALLSLNLGLLNILPVPLLDGGHLILILLEAILGRQLPEKALIYIQSVGIAILGAIFFYALFHDISALM
;
A
#
# COMPACT_ATOMS: atom_id res chain seq x y z
N MET A 1 10.70 14.41 -14.04
CA MET A 1 10.41 15.58 -13.17
C MET A 1 8.91 15.84 -12.97
N ILE A 2 8.06 15.94 -14.01
CA ILE A 2 6.62 16.19 -13.83
C ILE A 2 5.94 15.03 -13.08
N SER A 3 6.23 13.80 -13.43
CA SER A 3 5.69 12.61 -12.75
C SER A 3 6.08 12.55 -11.27
N SER A 4 7.29 12.97 -10.92
CA SER A 4 7.78 12.95 -9.53
C SER A 4 7.08 13.96 -8.61
N ILE A 5 6.39 14.95 -9.16
CA ILE A 5 5.59 15.93 -8.40
C ILE A 5 4.11 15.57 -8.45
N LEU A 6 3.59 15.20 -9.64
CA LEU A 6 2.16 14.95 -9.81
C LEU A 6 1.73 13.61 -9.19
N ALA A 7 2.58 12.57 -9.24
CA ALA A 7 2.23 11.27 -8.71
C ALA A 7 1.96 11.30 -7.19
N PRO A 8 2.84 11.89 -6.35
CA PRO A 8 2.53 12.00 -4.91
C PRO A 8 1.24 12.79 -4.64
N ILE A 9 1.04 13.91 -5.33
CA ILE A 9 -0.19 14.70 -5.16
C ILE A 9 -1.42 13.87 -5.51
N PHE A 10 -1.39 13.13 -6.62
CA PHE A 10 -2.48 12.26 -7.04
C PHE A 10 -2.73 11.14 -6.03
N VAL A 11 -1.66 10.45 -5.57
CA VAL A 11 -1.75 9.36 -4.59
C VAL A 11 -2.38 9.84 -3.29
N PHE A 12 -1.86 10.91 -2.70
CA PHE A 12 -2.40 11.46 -1.46
C PHE A 12 -3.84 11.96 -1.65
N ALA A 13 -4.13 12.65 -2.76
CA ALA A 13 -5.47 13.14 -3.04
C ALA A 13 -6.49 11.98 -3.10
N VAL A 14 -6.20 10.91 -3.84
CA VAL A 14 -7.10 9.76 -3.98
C VAL A 14 -7.35 9.11 -2.62
N VAL A 15 -6.29 8.78 -1.88
CA VAL A 15 -6.42 8.07 -0.60
C VAL A 15 -7.19 8.90 0.43
N VAL A 16 -6.91 10.21 0.50
CA VAL A 16 -7.58 11.12 1.44
C VAL A 16 -9.02 11.40 1.03
N ILE A 17 -9.28 11.67 -0.26
CA ILE A 17 -10.66 11.95 -0.73
C ILE A 17 -11.56 10.74 -0.46
N VAL A 18 -11.07 9.52 -0.65
CA VAL A 18 -11.84 8.31 -0.37
C VAL A 18 -12.08 8.15 1.13
N HIS A 19 -11.09 8.41 1.96
CA HIS A 19 -11.19 8.38 3.42
C HIS A 19 -12.25 9.38 3.92
N GLU A 20 -12.08 10.66 3.58
CA GLU A 20 -13.02 11.70 3.95
C GLU A 20 -14.41 11.47 3.33
N GLY A 21 -14.44 10.94 2.10
CA GLY A 21 -15.67 10.52 1.43
C GLY A 21 -16.43 9.45 2.19
N GLY A 22 -15.73 8.54 2.86
CA GLY A 22 -16.31 7.53 3.74
C GLY A 22 -17.07 8.15 4.91
N HIS A 23 -16.45 9.04 5.66
CA HIS A 23 -17.09 9.79 6.75
C HIS A 23 -18.28 10.60 6.24
N PHE A 24 -18.09 11.32 5.14
CA PHE A 24 -19.12 12.14 4.52
C PHE A 24 -20.36 11.31 4.14
N LEU A 25 -20.17 10.21 3.44
CA LEU A 25 -21.28 9.36 2.98
C LEU A 25 -22.01 8.71 4.15
N MET A 26 -21.29 8.24 5.16
CA MET A 26 -21.89 7.69 6.37
C MET A 26 -22.63 8.73 7.18
N ALA A 27 -22.11 9.97 7.29
CA ALA A 27 -22.81 11.07 7.94
C ALA A 27 -24.10 11.44 7.21
N LYS A 28 -24.09 11.51 5.88
CA LYS A 28 -25.29 11.77 5.09
C LYS A 28 -26.29 10.63 5.19
N TRP A 29 -25.83 9.38 5.14
CA TRP A 29 -26.71 8.20 5.24
C TRP A 29 -27.40 8.11 6.60
N THR A 30 -26.70 8.46 7.66
CA THR A 30 -27.26 8.51 9.02
C THR A 30 -28.06 9.80 9.30
N GLY A 31 -28.22 10.67 8.29
CA GLY A 31 -29.02 11.91 8.38
C GLY A 31 -28.34 13.01 9.18
N MET A 32 -27.00 12.98 9.34
CA MET A 32 -26.25 14.07 9.98
C MET A 32 -26.09 15.25 9.02
N LYS A 33 -26.01 16.44 9.58
CA LYS A 33 -25.75 17.65 8.81
C LYS A 33 -24.25 17.82 8.62
N VAL A 34 -23.78 17.72 7.37
CA VAL A 34 -22.41 18.03 7.00
C VAL A 34 -22.35 19.47 6.49
N ILE A 35 -21.61 20.30 7.21
CA ILE A 35 -21.48 21.74 6.94
C ILE A 35 -20.47 21.95 5.82
N GLU A 36 -19.32 21.30 5.89
CA GLU A 36 -18.25 21.42 4.89
C GLU A 36 -17.58 20.06 4.64
N PHE A 37 -17.31 19.78 3.37
CA PHE A 37 -16.42 18.72 2.89
C PHE A 37 -15.23 19.40 2.22
N ALA A 38 -14.04 19.27 2.79
CA ALA A 38 -12.85 19.94 2.32
C ALA A 38 -11.78 18.94 1.88
N VAL A 39 -11.21 19.20 0.72
CA VAL A 39 -10.00 18.52 0.22
C VAL A 39 -8.82 19.47 0.40
N GLY A 40 -7.83 19.06 1.20
CA GLY A 40 -6.68 19.88 1.56
C GLY A 40 -6.89 20.73 2.81
N PHE A 41 -5.84 21.47 3.17
CA PHE A 41 -5.80 22.41 4.29
C PHE A 41 -5.40 23.82 3.83
N GLY A 42 -5.53 24.81 4.73
CA GLY A 42 -5.14 26.18 4.49
C GLY A 42 -6.20 27.01 3.76
N PRO A 43 -5.81 28.07 3.02
CA PRO A 43 -6.73 28.95 2.31
C PRO A 43 -7.55 28.23 1.24
N VAL A 44 -8.82 28.64 1.10
CA VAL A 44 -9.72 28.10 0.06
C VAL A 44 -9.29 28.60 -1.31
N ILE A 45 -9.02 27.70 -2.25
CA ILE A 45 -8.78 28.05 -3.66
C ILE A 45 -10.11 28.21 -4.38
N VAL A 46 -10.99 27.20 -4.24
CA VAL A 46 -12.32 27.20 -4.83
C VAL A 46 -13.29 26.52 -3.87
N SER A 47 -14.50 27.05 -3.82
CA SER A 47 -15.58 26.42 -3.06
C SER A 47 -16.91 26.57 -3.77
N LYS A 48 -17.78 25.59 -3.57
CA LYS A 48 -19.14 25.60 -4.10
C LYS A 48 -20.09 25.00 -3.05
N LYS A 49 -21.13 25.72 -2.76
CA LYS A 49 -22.21 25.20 -1.90
C LYS A 49 -23.17 24.39 -2.76
N TRP A 50 -23.39 23.14 -2.37
CA TRP A 50 -24.40 22.28 -3.00
C TRP A 50 -25.31 21.70 -1.91
N GLY A 51 -26.59 22.05 -2.00
CA GLY A 51 -27.54 21.80 -0.91
C GLY A 51 -27.13 22.52 0.36
N GLU A 52 -26.96 21.78 1.44
CA GLU A 52 -26.56 22.31 2.75
C GLU A 52 -25.03 22.27 2.99
N THR A 53 -24.28 21.57 2.14
CA THR A 53 -22.84 21.33 2.31
C THR A 53 -22.02 22.26 1.44
N LEU A 54 -20.98 22.86 2.01
CA LEU A 54 -19.94 23.57 1.30
C LEU A 54 -18.85 22.58 0.87
N TYR A 55 -18.59 22.45 -0.42
CA TYR A 55 -17.47 21.69 -0.95
C TYR A 55 -16.32 22.64 -1.21
N SER A 56 -15.15 22.38 -0.66
CA SER A 56 -13.99 23.28 -0.80
C SER A 56 -12.72 22.51 -1.20
N LEU A 57 -11.95 23.11 -2.09
CA LEU A 57 -10.59 22.73 -2.42
C LEU A 57 -9.64 23.77 -1.83
N ARG A 58 -8.64 23.31 -1.10
CA ARG A 58 -7.70 24.14 -0.34
C ARG A 58 -6.27 24.01 -0.85
N LEU A 59 -5.43 24.97 -0.50
CA LEU A 59 -4.11 25.17 -1.10
C LEU A 59 -3.13 24.02 -0.85
N ILE A 60 -3.18 23.41 0.33
CA ILE A 60 -2.25 22.33 0.71
C ILE A 60 -2.95 20.99 0.49
N PRO A 61 -2.63 20.21 -0.58
CA PRO A 61 -3.35 19.00 -0.95
C PRO A 61 -2.97 17.77 -0.11
N LEU A 62 -2.53 18.00 1.12
CA LEU A 62 -2.12 16.95 2.07
C LEU A 62 -3.17 16.79 3.14
N GLY A 63 -4.22 16.00 2.86
CA GLY A 63 -5.29 15.75 3.80
C GLY A 63 -6.65 16.31 3.37
N GLY A 64 -7.60 16.31 4.28
CA GLY A 64 -8.95 16.81 4.10
C GLY A 64 -9.67 16.84 5.44
N PHE A 65 -10.92 17.25 5.46
CA PHE A 65 -11.77 17.15 6.63
C PHE A 65 -13.25 17.22 6.30
N ASN A 66 -14.04 16.62 7.17
CA ASN A 66 -15.49 16.74 7.20
C ASN A 66 -15.91 17.56 8.41
N LYS A 67 -16.55 18.70 8.18
CA LYS A 67 -17.17 19.49 9.26
C LYS A 67 -18.60 19.04 9.46
N ILE A 68 -18.83 18.17 10.44
CA ILE A 68 -20.14 17.67 10.82
C ILE A 68 -20.67 18.50 11.98
N ALA A 69 -21.92 18.95 11.91
CA ALA A 69 -22.56 19.73 12.98
C ALA A 69 -22.48 18.97 14.31
N GLY A 70 -22.08 19.62 15.40
CA GLY A 70 -22.01 19.06 16.75
C GLY A 70 -20.89 18.00 16.96
N MET A 71 -19.97 17.83 16.03
CA MET A 71 -18.74 17.06 16.24
C MET A 71 -17.69 17.94 16.94
N ASP A 72 -17.62 19.22 16.53
CA ASP A 72 -16.96 20.31 17.26
C ASP A 72 -17.98 21.08 18.09
N ASP A 73 -17.53 22.10 18.83
CA ASP A 73 -18.42 22.97 19.64
C ASP A 73 -19.41 23.81 18.82
N GLN A 74 -19.32 23.76 17.50
CA GLN A 74 -20.17 24.53 16.60
C GLN A 74 -21.44 23.78 16.21
N ASN A 75 -22.57 24.49 16.19
CA ASN A 75 -23.87 23.94 15.76
C ASN A 75 -24.35 22.72 16.55
N LYS A 76 -24.05 22.66 17.86
CA LYS A 76 -24.50 21.59 18.76
C LYS A 76 -26.02 21.50 18.89
N ASP A 77 -26.72 22.61 18.68
CA ASP A 77 -28.18 22.71 18.84
C ASP A 77 -28.96 22.25 17.58
N ASP A 78 -28.27 21.94 16.48
CA ASP A 78 -28.93 21.41 15.27
C ASP A 78 -29.50 19.99 15.57
N PRO A 79 -30.79 19.74 15.31
CA PRO A 79 -31.40 18.43 15.58
C PRO A 79 -30.70 17.26 14.83
N ARG A 80 -29.95 17.59 13.78
CA ARG A 80 -29.17 16.61 12.98
C ARG A 80 -27.69 16.62 13.33
N ALA A 81 -27.31 17.25 14.43
CA ALA A 81 -25.93 17.28 14.89
C ALA A 81 -25.46 15.90 15.38
N PHE A 82 -24.17 15.62 15.25
CA PHE A 82 -23.51 14.38 15.64
C PHE A 82 -23.81 13.98 17.09
N ASN A 83 -23.77 14.94 18.03
CA ASN A 83 -24.03 14.72 19.46
C ASN A 83 -25.45 14.20 19.74
N HIS A 84 -26.44 14.51 18.89
CA HIS A 84 -27.85 14.10 19.06
C HIS A 84 -28.13 12.72 18.39
N ARG A 85 -27.16 12.12 17.71
CA ARG A 85 -27.34 10.85 17.02
C ARG A 85 -27.09 9.65 17.94
N PRO A 86 -27.78 8.52 17.68
CA PRO A 86 -27.54 7.30 18.44
C PRO A 86 -26.10 6.78 18.22
N THR A 87 -25.59 6.09 19.22
CA THR A 87 -24.19 5.59 19.24
C THR A 87 -23.81 4.84 17.98
N TRP A 88 -24.68 3.95 17.48
CA TRP A 88 -24.39 3.18 16.25
C TRP A 88 -24.13 4.09 15.04
N ALA A 89 -24.88 5.20 14.91
CA ALA A 89 -24.71 6.14 13.81
C ALA A 89 -23.39 6.91 13.93
N LYS A 90 -23.01 7.29 15.15
CA LYS A 90 -21.70 7.90 15.43
C LYS A 90 -20.55 6.96 15.08
N LEU A 91 -20.64 5.71 15.54
CA LEU A 91 -19.63 4.66 15.24
C LEU A 91 -19.50 4.44 13.74
N LEU A 92 -20.60 4.35 13.01
CA LEU A 92 -20.62 4.14 11.57
C LEU A 92 -19.93 5.28 10.82
N VAL A 93 -20.14 6.53 11.24
CA VAL A 93 -19.48 7.70 10.65
C VAL A 93 -17.98 7.62 10.88
N ILE A 94 -17.54 7.34 12.10
CA ILE A 94 -16.11 7.29 12.44
C ILE A 94 -15.41 6.14 11.71
N VAL A 95 -16.01 4.94 11.66
CA VAL A 95 -15.42 3.78 10.93
C VAL A 95 -15.48 3.99 9.41
N GLY A 96 -16.36 4.87 8.93
CA GLY A 96 -16.59 5.11 7.50
C GLY A 96 -15.33 5.41 6.72
N GLY A 97 -14.45 6.25 7.22
CA GLY A 97 -13.18 6.61 6.56
C GLY A 97 -12.28 5.40 6.33
N ALA A 98 -12.01 4.64 7.38
CA ALA A 98 -11.20 3.43 7.30
C ALA A 98 -11.85 2.34 6.43
N LEU A 99 -13.16 2.15 6.54
CA LEU A 99 -13.90 1.19 5.71
C LEU A 99 -13.77 1.51 4.23
N PHE A 100 -13.94 2.77 3.83
CA PHE A 100 -13.83 3.17 2.41
C PHE A 100 -12.41 3.03 1.88
N ASN A 101 -11.40 3.22 2.70
CA ASN A 101 -10.02 2.94 2.32
C ASN A 101 -9.77 1.46 2.07
N VAL A 102 -10.33 0.56 2.90
CA VAL A 102 -10.28 -0.89 2.65
C VAL A 102 -11.02 -1.24 1.36
N LEU A 103 -12.20 -0.64 1.13
CA LEU A 103 -12.98 -0.87 -0.10
C LEU A 103 -12.23 -0.39 -1.35
N LEU A 104 -11.54 0.76 -1.29
CA LEU A 104 -10.69 1.23 -2.39
C LEU A 104 -9.58 0.24 -2.70
N ALA A 105 -8.88 -0.25 -1.69
CA ALA A 105 -7.81 -1.23 -1.88
C ALA A 105 -8.34 -2.53 -2.49
N LEU A 106 -9.46 -3.04 -2.00
CA LEU A 106 -10.12 -4.22 -2.56
C LEU A 106 -10.49 -4.01 -4.02
N LEU A 107 -11.09 -2.86 -4.35
CA LEU A 107 -11.46 -2.53 -5.73
C LEU A 107 -10.24 -2.55 -6.65
N ILE A 108 -9.13 -1.95 -6.21
CA ILE A 108 -7.89 -1.91 -6.99
C ILE A 108 -7.30 -3.30 -7.16
N PHE A 109 -7.16 -4.10 -6.08
CA PHE A 109 -6.59 -5.45 -6.18
C PHE A 109 -7.43 -6.37 -7.05
N ILE A 110 -8.75 -6.37 -6.89
CA ILE A 110 -9.67 -7.16 -7.72
C ILE A 110 -9.54 -6.76 -9.20
N SER A 111 -9.52 -5.44 -9.46
CA SER A 111 -9.36 -4.92 -10.82
C SER A 111 -8.00 -5.30 -11.43
N ALA A 112 -6.93 -5.20 -10.65
CA ALA A 112 -5.58 -5.58 -11.08
C ALA A 112 -5.52 -7.07 -11.46
N PHE A 113 -5.99 -7.97 -10.59
CA PHE A 113 -6.03 -9.40 -10.92
C PHE A 113 -6.92 -9.71 -12.11
N LYS A 114 -8.04 -8.97 -12.29
CA LYS A 114 -8.92 -9.19 -13.43
C LYS A 114 -8.30 -8.72 -14.75
N ILE A 115 -7.55 -7.62 -14.73
CA ILE A 115 -6.95 -7.02 -15.92
C ILE A 115 -5.62 -7.68 -16.29
N GLU A 116 -4.75 -7.88 -15.29
CA GLU A 116 -3.39 -8.39 -15.51
C GLU A 116 -3.27 -9.90 -15.30
N GLY A 117 -4.31 -10.57 -14.76
CA GLY A 117 -4.21 -11.96 -14.39
C GLY A 117 -3.21 -12.19 -13.25
N TYR A 118 -2.65 -13.38 -13.20
CA TYR A 118 -1.58 -13.70 -12.26
C TYR A 118 -0.54 -14.63 -12.90
N ASN A 119 0.65 -14.56 -12.36
CA ASN A 119 1.75 -15.38 -12.83
C ASN A 119 2.03 -16.50 -11.83
N THR A 120 2.23 -17.71 -12.31
CA THR A 120 2.74 -18.83 -11.53
C THR A 120 4.18 -19.12 -11.90
N PHE A 121 4.92 -19.61 -10.93
CA PHE A 121 6.29 -20.05 -11.08
C PHE A 121 6.33 -21.59 -10.96
N PRO A 122 6.27 -22.31 -12.08
CA PRO A 122 6.19 -23.78 -12.05
C PRO A 122 7.47 -24.46 -11.59
N ASN A 123 8.50 -23.70 -11.26
CA ASN A 123 9.82 -24.16 -10.82
C ASN A 123 10.50 -25.15 -11.80
N LEU A 124 10.19 -25.03 -13.09
CA LEU A 124 10.82 -25.83 -14.16
C LEU A 124 12.18 -25.22 -14.52
N PRO A 125 13.17 -26.02 -14.97
CA PRO A 125 14.48 -25.53 -15.41
C PRO A 125 14.40 -24.89 -16.81
N LYS A 126 13.37 -24.05 -17.02
CA LYS A 126 13.03 -23.39 -18.28
C LYS A 126 13.34 -21.92 -18.23
N VAL A 127 13.97 -21.39 -19.27
CA VAL A 127 14.35 -20.00 -19.41
C VAL A 127 13.13 -19.13 -19.69
N GLY A 128 12.89 -18.11 -18.87
CA GLY A 128 11.85 -17.11 -19.08
C GLY A 128 12.32 -15.97 -19.96
N THR A 129 13.31 -15.21 -19.49
CA THR A 129 13.94 -14.15 -20.27
C THR A 129 15.45 -14.25 -20.19
N VAL A 130 16.13 -13.68 -21.19
CA VAL A 130 17.58 -13.57 -21.24
C VAL A 130 17.94 -12.09 -21.14
N LEU A 131 18.81 -11.74 -20.21
CA LEU A 131 19.23 -10.37 -20.00
C LEU A 131 20.24 -9.95 -21.06
N ALA A 132 20.04 -8.74 -21.62
CA ALA A 132 20.94 -8.17 -22.61
C ALA A 132 22.36 -7.99 -22.03
N GLY A 133 23.37 -8.33 -22.84
CA GLY A 133 24.80 -8.26 -22.46
C GLY A 133 25.26 -9.45 -21.60
N SER A 134 24.37 -10.31 -21.14
CA SER A 134 24.70 -11.44 -20.26
C SER A 134 25.48 -12.55 -20.95
N SER A 135 26.04 -13.43 -20.12
CA SER A 135 26.71 -14.63 -20.62
C SER A 135 25.76 -15.61 -21.31
N ALA A 136 24.50 -15.64 -20.94
CA ALA A 136 23.46 -16.45 -21.61
C ALA A 136 23.16 -15.90 -23.02
N GLU A 137 23.02 -14.59 -23.19
CA GLU A 137 22.80 -13.98 -24.51
C GLU A 137 23.97 -14.27 -25.47
N LYS A 138 25.20 -14.15 -24.97
CA LYS A 138 26.43 -14.45 -25.78
C LYS A 138 26.49 -15.88 -26.28
N GLN A 139 25.77 -16.80 -25.65
CA GLN A 139 25.67 -18.22 -26.05
C GLN A 139 24.33 -18.53 -26.72
N TYR A 140 23.59 -17.48 -27.13
CA TYR A 140 22.32 -17.62 -27.87
C TYR A 140 21.28 -18.46 -27.15
N LEU A 141 21.22 -18.35 -25.78
CA LEU A 141 20.07 -18.86 -25.06
C LEU A 141 18.85 -17.99 -25.38
N SER A 142 17.72 -18.64 -25.50
CA SER A 142 16.45 -17.98 -25.85
C SER A 142 15.36 -18.25 -24.81
N PRO A 143 14.39 -17.35 -24.68
CA PRO A 143 13.19 -17.63 -23.88
C PRO A 143 12.53 -18.93 -24.37
N GLY A 144 12.18 -19.80 -23.42
CA GLY A 144 11.61 -21.11 -23.74
C GLY A 144 12.60 -22.29 -23.72
N ASP A 145 13.91 -22.02 -23.76
CA ASP A 145 14.92 -23.06 -23.63
C ASP A 145 14.79 -23.79 -22.30
N THR A 146 14.96 -25.13 -22.33
CA THR A 146 14.99 -25.94 -21.11
C THR A 146 16.42 -26.40 -20.82
N ILE A 147 16.92 -26.14 -19.63
CA ILE A 147 18.26 -26.57 -19.21
C ILE A 147 18.14 -28.00 -18.72
N LEU A 148 18.69 -28.94 -19.52
CA LEU A 148 18.62 -30.36 -19.23
C LEU A 148 19.69 -30.80 -18.23
N SER A 149 20.92 -30.30 -18.39
CA SER A 149 22.02 -30.62 -17.47
C SER A 149 23.05 -29.50 -17.39
N ILE A 150 23.76 -29.44 -16.26
CA ILE A 150 24.92 -28.57 -16.01
C ILE A 150 26.05 -29.45 -15.49
N GLU A 151 27.20 -29.46 -16.17
CA GLU A 151 28.37 -30.33 -15.85
C GLU A 151 27.97 -31.80 -15.68
N GLY A 152 27.01 -32.27 -16.52
CA GLY A 152 26.50 -33.64 -16.48
C GLY A 152 25.49 -33.94 -15.37
N LYS A 153 25.19 -33.00 -14.50
CA LYS A 153 24.13 -33.10 -13.47
C LYS A 153 22.81 -32.69 -14.08
N ALA A 154 21.81 -33.56 -14.07
CA ALA A 154 20.46 -33.24 -14.57
C ALA A 154 19.80 -32.15 -13.75
N MET A 155 19.10 -31.20 -14.42
CA MET A 155 18.31 -30.16 -13.83
C MET A 155 16.83 -30.53 -13.91
N VAL A 156 16.16 -30.57 -12.76
CA VAL A 156 14.72 -30.90 -12.66
C VAL A 156 13.92 -29.66 -12.27
N LYS A 157 14.51 -28.81 -11.48
CA LYS A 157 13.91 -27.60 -10.96
C LYS A 157 14.77 -26.39 -11.31
N TRP A 158 14.14 -25.21 -11.34
CA TRP A 158 14.87 -23.95 -11.50
C TRP A 158 15.93 -23.74 -10.40
N THR A 159 15.59 -24.11 -9.17
CA THR A 159 16.50 -23.99 -8.03
C THR A 159 17.79 -24.77 -8.19
N ASP A 160 17.75 -25.90 -8.92
CA ASP A 160 18.92 -26.75 -9.16
C ASP A 160 19.99 -26.01 -9.97
N ILE A 161 19.55 -25.07 -10.85
CA ILE A 161 20.44 -24.25 -11.67
C ILE A 161 21.32 -23.35 -10.78
N GLY A 162 20.67 -22.66 -9.81
CA GLY A 162 21.39 -21.82 -8.86
C GLY A 162 22.39 -22.60 -8.00
N GLU A 163 22.01 -23.80 -7.56
CA GLU A 163 22.91 -24.69 -6.82
C GLU A 163 24.07 -25.20 -7.66
N ALA A 164 23.81 -25.57 -8.92
CA ALA A 164 24.84 -26.07 -9.83
C ALA A 164 25.86 -24.99 -10.22
N LEU A 165 25.44 -23.73 -10.26
CA LEU A 165 26.31 -22.59 -10.55
C LEU A 165 27.05 -22.04 -9.33
N LYS A 166 26.64 -22.43 -8.11
CA LYS A 166 27.32 -22.04 -6.88
C LYS A 166 28.81 -22.38 -6.98
N GLU A 167 29.66 -21.40 -6.68
CA GLU A 167 31.12 -21.53 -6.78
C GLU A 167 31.70 -21.70 -8.21
N LYS A 168 30.87 -21.57 -9.24
CA LYS A 168 31.30 -21.65 -10.67
C LYS A 168 31.50 -20.29 -11.31
N GLY A 169 31.43 -19.22 -10.56
CA GLY A 169 31.64 -17.86 -11.07
C GLY A 169 32.97 -17.69 -11.78
N ASN A 170 32.97 -17.04 -12.94
CA ASN A 170 34.13 -16.82 -13.81
C ASN A 170 34.84 -18.11 -14.29
N ARG A 171 34.16 -19.25 -14.23
CA ARG A 171 34.66 -20.55 -14.75
C ARG A 171 33.83 -20.99 -15.91
N VAL A 172 34.46 -21.73 -16.84
CA VAL A 172 33.77 -22.32 -17.95
C VAL A 172 32.87 -23.46 -17.43
N VAL A 173 31.59 -23.42 -17.77
CA VAL A 173 30.58 -24.41 -17.38
C VAL A 173 29.93 -24.96 -18.62
N SER A 174 29.92 -26.29 -18.77
CA SER A 174 29.22 -26.99 -19.85
C SER A 174 27.76 -27.23 -19.46
N MET A 175 26.88 -26.97 -20.41
CA MET A 175 25.44 -27.16 -20.23
C MET A 175 24.84 -27.84 -21.44
N GLU A 176 23.83 -28.66 -21.19
CA GLU A 176 22.99 -29.23 -22.21
C GLU A 176 21.61 -28.59 -22.13
N ILE A 177 21.16 -28.06 -23.26
CA ILE A 177 19.86 -27.34 -23.32
C ILE A 177 19.02 -27.96 -24.45
N ASP A 178 17.71 -27.96 -24.24
CA ASP A 178 16.72 -28.24 -25.28
C ASP A 178 16.17 -26.90 -25.81
N HIS A 179 16.34 -26.71 -27.11
CA HIS A 179 15.80 -25.58 -27.86
C HIS A 179 14.80 -26.13 -28.89
N GLU A 180 13.53 -25.92 -28.66
CA GLU A 180 12.44 -26.38 -29.55
C GLU A 180 12.53 -27.86 -29.95
N GLY A 181 12.84 -28.72 -28.97
CA GLY A 181 12.99 -30.17 -29.20
C GLY A 181 14.35 -30.61 -29.78
N THR A 182 15.30 -29.69 -29.92
CA THR A 182 16.67 -29.98 -30.36
C THR A 182 17.64 -29.76 -29.21
N THR A 183 18.27 -30.84 -28.78
CA THR A 183 19.29 -30.81 -27.75
C THR A 183 20.61 -30.28 -28.31
N ARG A 184 21.20 -29.30 -27.64
CA ARG A 184 22.53 -28.75 -27.95
C ARG A 184 23.37 -28.56 -26.71
N GLN A 185 24.67 -28.68 -26.86
CA GLN A 185 25.62 -28.33 -25.82
C GLN A 185 26.07 -26.89 -25.99
N VAL A 186 26.07 -26.16 -24.90
CA VAL A 186 26.56 -24.78 -24.81
C VAL A 186 27.54 -24.65 -23.66
N THR A 187 28.48 -23.75 -23.83
CA THR A 187 29.50 -23.45 -22.80
C THR A 187 29.32 -22.02 -22.32
N ILE A 188 29.10 -21.82 -21.04
CA ILE A 188 28.82 -20.52 -20.47
C ILE A 188 29.83 -20.16 -19.37
N ILE A 189 30.10 -18.88 -19.19
CA ILE A 189 30.92 -18.35 -18.07
C ILE A 189 30.01 -17.53 -17.20
N PRO A 190 29.53 -18.05 -16.05
CA PRO A 190 28.69 -17.29 -15.14
C PRO A 190 29.43 -16.08 -14.56
N GLU A 191 28.75 -14.95 -14.49
CA GLU A 191 29.29 -13.70 -13.91
C GLU A 191 29.09 -13.68 -12.40
N VAL A 192 30.07 -13.22 -11.63
CA VAL A 192 29.94 -13.09 -10.18
C VAL A 192 29.31 -11.75 -9.86
N GLN A 193 28.20 -11.76 -9.15
CA GLN A 193 27.54 -10.56 -8.62
C GLN A 193 28.26 -10.03 -7.38
N PRO A 194 28.05 -8.75 -6.99
CA PRO A 194 28.65 -8.18 -5.78
C PRO A 194 28.34 -8.94 -4.48
N ASP A 195 27.25 -9.68 -4.44
CA ASP A 195 26.84 -10.55 -3.32
C ASP A 195 27.49 -11.95 -3.36
N GLY A 196 28.38 -12.19 -4.31
CA GLY A 196 29.11 -13.47 -4.50
C GLY A 196 28.35 -14.54 -5.26
N ARG A 197 27.11 -14.30 -5.69
CA ARG A 197 26.36 -15.27 -6.50
C ARG A 197 26.86 -15.31 -7.94
N ALA A 198 27.00 -16.51 -8.48
CA ALA A 198 27.30 -16.71 -9.89
C ALA A 198 25.98 -16.79 -10.68
N ILE A 199 25.81 -15.92 -11.66
CA ILE A 199 24.62 -15.86 -12.51
C ILE A 199 25.00 -15.91 -13.99
N MET A 200 24.08 -16.38 -14.82
CA MET A 200 24.26 -16.39 -16.28
C MET A 200 23.37 -15.38 -17.00
N GLY A 201 22.54 -14.65 -16.27
CA GLY A 201 21.67 -13.60 -16.81
C GLY A 201 20.39 -14.14 -17.46
N ILE A 202 19.77 -15.13 -16.82
CA ILE A 202 18.45 -15.64 -17.20
C ILE A 202 17.47 -15.51 -16.04
N THR A 203 16.19 -15.39 -16.38
CA THR A 203 15.09 -15.45 -15.41
C THR A 203 14.33 -16.77 -15.57
N PRO A 204 13.63 -17.22 -14.51
CA PRO A 204 12.78 -18.40 -14.61
C PRO A 204 11.60 -18.17 -15.57
N TYR A 205 11.13 -19.26 -16.15
CA TYR A 205 9.88 -19.27 -16.89
C TYR A 205 8.71 -19.00 -15.93
N VAL A 206 7.85 -18.11 -16.37
CA VAL A 206 6.64 -17.73 -15.65
C VAL A 206 5.46 -18.03 -16.54
N GLU A 207 4.50 -18.74 -16.01
CA GLU A 207 3.25 -19.04 -16.70
C GLU A 207 2.20 -18.01 -16.33
N HIS A 208 1.68 -17.33 -17.35
CA HIS A 208 0.64 -16.32 -17.18
C HIS A 208 -0.74 -16.97 -17.25
N HIS A 209 -1.61 -16.65 -16.29
CA HIS A 209 -2.98 -17.13 -16.21
C HIS A 209 -3.94 -15.95 -16.23
N GLU A 210 -4.89 -15.97 -17.14
CA GLU A 210 -6.03 -15.06 -17.06
C GLU A 210 -6.95 -15.45 -15.89
N THR A 211 -7.57 -14.49 -15.25
CA THR A 211 -8.48 -14.75 -14.13
C THR A 211 -9.93 -14.59 -14.53
N THR A 212 -10.78 -15.45 -14.01
CA THR A 212 -12.22 -15.22 -13.95
C THR A 212 -12.53 -14.14 -12.90
N MET A 213 -13.74 -13.58 -12.91
CA MET A 213 -14.14 -12.59 -11.91
C MET A 213 -14.10 -13.18 -10.48
N THR A 214 -14.50 -14.43 -10.31
CA THR A 214 -14.48 -15.11 -9.00
C THR A 214 -13.06 -15.29 -8.47
N GLU A 215 -12.12 -15.70 -9.33
CA GLU A 215 -10.71 -15.82 -8.97
C GLU A 215 -10.12 -14.46 -8.62
N ALA A 216 -10.39 -13.42 -9.42
CA ALA A 216 -9.93 -12.06 -9.15
C ALA A 216 -10.43 -11.53 -7.79
N ILE A 217 -11.70 -11.77 -7.44
CA ILE A 217 -12.25 -11.42 -6.13
C ILE A 217 -11.53 -12.18 -5.01
N THR A 218 -11.39 -13.50 -5.15
CA THR A 218 -10.73 -14.33 -4.12
C THR A 218 -9.28 -13.91 -3.91
N MET A 219 -8.55 -13.69 -5.00
CA MET A 219 -7.14 -13.26 -4.94
C MET A 219 -7.00 -11.83 -4.41
N GLY A 220 -7.88 -10.91 -4.83
CA GLY A 220 -7.89 -9.52 -4.34
C GLY A 220 -8.17 -9.42 -2.85
N VAL A 221 -9.16 -10.17 -2.35
CA VAL A 221 -9.46 -10.26 -0.92
C VAL A 221 -8.32 -10.92 -0.16
N GLY A 222 -7.78 -12.03 -0.67
CA GLY A 222 -6.62 -12.70 -0.09
C GLY A 222 -5.41 -11.75 0.02
N ARG A 223 -5.09 -11.02 -1.05
CA ARG A 223 -4.00 -10.04 -1.06
C ARG A 223 -4.18 -8.93 -0.03
N ALA A 224 -5.40 -8.39 0.08
CA ALA A 224 -5.71 -7.37 1.09
C ALA A 224 -5.56 -7.93 2.52
N ALA A 225 -6.04 -9.14 2.77
CA ALA A 225 -5.92 -9.81 4.07
C ALA A 225 -4.46 -10.08 4.45
N ASP A 226 -3.64 -10.59 3.52
CA ASP A 226 -2.21 -10.84 3.73
C ASP A 226 -1.46 -9.54 4.06
N LEU A 227 -1.75 -8.46 3.33
CA LEU A 227 -1.14 -7.15 3.58
C LEU A 227 -1.54 -6.59 4.95
N LEU A 228 -2.83 -6.66 5.31
CA LEU A 228 -3.30 -6.23 6.62
C LEU A 228 -2.67 -7.06 7.74
N HIS A 229 -2.52 -8.36 7.54
CA HIS A 229 -1.82 -9.22 8.50
C HIS A 229 -0.36 -8.82 8.66
N MET A 230 0.39 -8.67 7.56
CA MET A 230 1.78 -8.22 7.60
C MET A 230 1.95 -6.85 8.26
N MET A 231 1.08 -5.89 7.95
CA MET A 231 1.09 -4.56 8.57
C MET A 231 0.82 -4.64 10.07
N THR A 232 -0.13 -5.48 10.48
CA THR A 232 -0.47 -5.66 11.91
C THR A 232 0.67 -6.30 12.67
N VAL A 233 1.30 -7.34 12.11
CA VAL A 233 2.49 -7.98 12.70
C VAL A 233 3.65 -6.97 12.77
N GLY A 234 3.90 -6.22 11.71
CA GLY A 234 4.95 -5.18 11.70
C GLY A 234 4.72 -4.10 12.78
N LEU A 235 3.47 -3.67 12.97
CA LEU A 235 3.12 -2.74 14.06
C LEU A 235 3.34 -3.37 15.45
N TYR A 236 2.97 -4.63 15.62
CA TYR A 236 3.22 -5.37 16.86
C TYR A 236 4.72 -5.50 17.16
N ASP A 237 5.52 -5.87 16.17
CA ASP A 237 6.97 -5.99 16.30
C ASP A 237 7.63 -4.64 16.61
N MET A 238 7.11 -3.56 16.04
CA MET A 238 7.56 -2.20 16.33
C MET A 238 7.29 -1.82 17.78
N VAL A 239 6.09 -2.11 18.29
CA VAL A 239 5.70 -1.77 19.68
C VAL A 239 6.45 -2.63 20.69
N THR A 240 6.70 -3.90 20.38
CA THR A 240 7.41 -4.84 21.28
C THR A 240 8.94 -4.73 21.18
N GLY A 241 9.46 -3.98 20.20
CA GLY A 241 10.89 -3.81 19.99
C GLY A 241 11.58 -5.04 19.39
N THR A 242 10.82 -5.99 18.86
CA THR A 242 11.32 -7.22 18.22
C THR A 242 11.73 -7.04 16.78
N GLY A 243 11.24 -5.96 16.12
CA GLY A 243 11.52 -5.63 14.74
C GLY A 243 12.25 -4.30 14.56
N ARG A 244 12.91 -4.13 13.40
CA ARG A 244 13.41 -2.82 12.97
C ARG A 244 12.27 -2.12 12.22
N ALA A 245 11.75 -1.05 12.83
CA ALA A 245 10.76 -0.21 12.18
C ALA A 245 11.45 0.74 11.19
N GLU A 246 11.29 0.48 9.91
CA GLU A 246 11.57 1.49 8.88
C GLU A 246 10.30 2.32 8.68
N VAL A 247 10.24 3.46 9.34
CA VAL A 247 9.11 4.39 9.20
C VAL A 247 9.44 5.38 8.09
N SER A 248 8.74 5.27 6.97
CA SER A 248 8.81 6.26 5.90
C SER A 248 7.91 7.44 6.23
N GLY A 249 8.48 8.64 6.22
CA GLY A 249 7.73 9.88 6.37
C GLY A 249 7.13 10.38 5.06
N PRO A 250 6.55 11.59 5.07
CA PRO A 250 5.89 12.15 3.89
C PRO A 250 6.81 12.31 2.67
N ILE A 251 8.10 12.60 2.89
CA ILE A 251 9.08 12.75 1.82
C ILE A 251 9.41 11.39 1.21
N GLY A 252 9.58 10.35 2.03
CA GLY A 252 9.80 8.98 1.58
C GLY A 252 8.63 8.47 0.72
N ILE A 253 7.39 8.66 1.18
CA ILE A 253 6.18 8.29 0.44
C ILE A 253 6.09 9.07 -0.88
N ALA A 254 6.41 10.36 -0.89
CA ALA A 254 6.39 11.18 -2.11
C ALA A 254 7.43 10.68 -3.13
N ARG A 255 8.64 10.35 -2.68
CA ARG A 255 9.69 9.78 -3.53
C ARG A 255 9.27 8.43 -4.11
N MET A 256 8.78 7.52 -3.26
CA MET A 256 8.28 6.21 -3.70
C MET A 256 7.12 6.34 -4.70
N SER A 257 6.20 7.28 -4.49
CA SER A 257 5.11 7.56 -5.44
C SER A 257 5.63 7.93 -6.83
N GLY A 258 6.66 8.80 -6.88
CA GLY A 258 7.29 9.21 -8.13
C GLY A 258 8.04 8.06 -8.82
N GLU A 259 8.74 7.24 -8.05
CA GLU A 259 9.46 6.07 -8.54
C GLU A 259 8.49 5.02 -9.10
N VAL A 260 7.47 4.65 -8.33
CA VAL A 260 6.46 3.65 -8.73
C VAL A 260 5.69 4.12 -9.96
N ALA A 261 5.40 5.42 -10.07
CA ALA A 261 4.76 5.99 -11.27
C ALA A 261 5.61 5.82 -12.54
N SER A 262 6.93 5.71 -12.43
CA SER A 262 7.83 5.47 -13.58
C SER A 262 7.73 4.05 -14.13
N TYR A 263 7.28 3.09 -13.31
CA TYR A 263 7.08 1.69 -13.72
C TYR A 263 5.73 1.46 -14.42
N GLY A 264 4.82 2.45 -14.39
CA GLY A 264 3.53 2.37 -15.07
C GLY A 264 2.32 2.68 -14.20
N VAL A 265 1.16 2.60 -14.81
CA VAL A 265 -0.10 2.97 -14.17
C VAL A 265 -0.54 1.94 -13.13
N MET A 266 -0.44 0.63 -13.44
CA MET A 266 -0.87 -0.42 -12.52
C MET A 266 -0.04 -0.48 -11.24
N PRO A 267 1.32 -0.41 -11.27
CA PRO A 267 2.13 -0.25 -10.08
C PRO A 267 1.71 0.94 -9.21
N LEU A 268 1.38 2.08 -9.83
CA LEU A 268 0.89 3.26 -9.10
C LEU A 268 -0.44 2.99 -8.39
N PHE A 269 -1.40 2.32 -9.04
CA PHE A 269 -2.65 1.93 -8.40
C PHE A 269 -2.42 0.91 -7.27
N MET A 270 -1.55 -0.07 -7.46
CA MET A 270 -1.18 -1.02 -6.40
C MET A 270 -0.57 -0.31 -5.18
N PHE A 271 0.23 0.73 -5.42
CA PHE A 271 0.78 1.57 -4.35
C PHE A 271 -0.31 2.39 -3.64
N ILE A 272 -1.30 2.92 -4.38
CA ILE A 272 -2.48 3.58 -3.79
C ILE A 272 -3.25 2.59 -2.90
N ALA A 273 -3.46 1.36 -3.36
CA ALA A 273 -4.13 0.32 -2.57
C ALA A 273 -3.38 0.01 -1.27
N LEU A 274 -2.05 -0.12 -1.33
CA LEU A 274 -1.19 -0.34 -0.18
C LEU A 274 -1.31 0.80 0.84
N LEU A 275 -1.19 2.05 0.38
CA LEU A 275 -1.31 3.23 1.24
C LEU A 275 -2.73 3.40 1.80
N SER A 276 -3.75 3.03 1.02
CA SER A 276 -5.14 3.07 1.46
C SER A 276 -5.39 2.06 2.59
N LEU A 277 -4.89 0.82 2.49
CA LEU A 277 -4.95 -0.16 3.57
C LEU A 277 -4.20 0.34 4.82
N ASN A 278 -3.01 0.91 4.62
CA ASN A 278 -2.20 1.42 5.71
C ASN A 278 -2.91 2.56 6.45
N LEU A 279 -3.45 3.53 5.72
CA LEU A 279 -4.21 4.63 6.32
C LEU A 279 -5.46 4.11 7.04
N GLY A 280 -6.20 3.16 6.43
CA GLY A 280 -7.36 2.52 7.06
C GLY A 280 -7.00 1.82 8.37
N LEU A 281 -5.91 1.04 8.38
CA LEU A 281 -5.42 0.34 9.57
C LEU A 281 -4.95 1.30 10.66
N LEU A 282 -4.12 2.29 10.31
CA LEU A 282 -3.59 3.25 11.27
C LEU A 282 -4.71 4.09 11.90
N ASN A 283 -5.71 4.51 11.12
CA ASN A 283 -6.82 5.30 11.64
C ASN A 283 -7.74 4.53 12.59
N ILE A 284 -7.77 3.20 12.55
CA ILE A 284 -8.53 2.38 13.53
C ILE A 284 -7.77 2.21 14.85
N LEU A 285 -6.46 2.50 14.89
CA LEU A 285 -5.69 2.37 16.13
C LEU A 285 -6.23 3.28 17.23
N PRO A 286 -6.17 2.81 18.49
CA PRO A 286 -6.67 3.55 19.66
C PRO A 286 -5.78 4.75 20.06
N VAL A 287 -5.43 5.56 19.08
CA VAL A 287 -4.56 6.72 19.27
C VAL A 287 -5.45 7.97 19.23
N PRO A 288 -5.37 8.85 20.24
CA PRO A 288 -6.11 10.12 20.22
C PRO A 288 -5.80 10.91 18.95
N LEU A 289 -6.80 11.63 18.42
CA LEU A 289 -6.81 12.33 17.13
C LEU A 289 -7.01 11.48 15.89
N LEU A 290 -6.78 10.16 15.96
CA LEU A 290 -7.19 9.25 14.89
C LEU A 290 -8.64 8.81 15.10
N ASP A 291 -9.28 8.29 14.08
CA ASP A 291 -10.66 7.79 14.14
C ASP A 291 -10.86 6.75 15.24
N GLY A 292 -9.88 5.84 15.42
CA GLY A 292 -9.89 4.84 16.49
C GLY A 292 -9.89 5.45 17.90
N GLY A 293 -9.25 6.59 18.09
CA GLY A 293 -9.34 7.36 19.32
C GLY A 293 -10.75 7.88 19.56
N HIS A 294 -11.39 8.46 18.54
CA HIS A 294 -12.79 8.89 18.61
C HIS A 294 -13.75 7.71 18.82
N LEU A 295 -13.48 6.57 18.19
CA LEU A 295 -14.24 5.33 18.37
C LEU A 295 -14.28 4.90 19.84
N ILE A 296 -13.11 4.88 20.50
CA ILE A 296 -13.00 4.52 21.92
C ILE A 296 -13.75 5.53 22.81
N LEU A 297 -13.62 6.82 22.54
CA LEU A 297 -14.32 7.85 23.31
C LEU A 297 -15.83 7.67 23.22
N ILE A 298 -16.38 7.43 22.02
CA ILE A 298 -17.81 7.18 21.81
C ILE A 298 -18.27 5.91 22.57
N LEU A 299 -17.48 4.84 22.53
CA LEU A 299 -17.79 3.61 23.25
C LEU A 299 -17.75 3.80 24.77
N LEU A 300 -16.78 4.55 25.28
CA LEU A 300 -16.70 4.89 26.71
C LEU A 300 -17.90 5.72 27.15
N GLU A 301 -18.29 6.74 26.39
CA GLU A 301 -19.49 7.54 26.68
C GLU A 301 -20.77 6.69 26.68
N ALA A 302 -20.88 5.74 25.73
CA ALA A 302 -22.01 4.83 25.67
C ALA A 302 -22.07 3.89 26.90
N ILE A 303 -20.94 3.41 27.39
CA ILE A 303 -20.86 2.57 28.59
C ILE A 303 -21.15 3.38 29.86
N LEU A 304 -20.63 4.61 29.94
CA LEU A 304 -20.81 5.49 31.11
C LEU A 304 -22.21 6.12 31.16
N GLY A 305 -22.96 6.10 30.05
CA GLY A 305 -24.28 6.76 29.94
C GLY A 305 -24.21 8.29 30.03
N ARG A 306 -23.02 8.90 29.93
CA ARG A 306 -22.80 10.34 30.00
C ARG A 306 -21.61 10.73 29.13
N GLN A 307 -21.61 11.99 28.69
CA GLN A 307 -20.48 12.59 28.00
C GLN A 307 -19.27 12.76 28.94
N LEU A 308 -18.08 12.62 28.37
CA LEU A 308 -16.83 12.87 29.07
C LEU A 308 -16.66 14.37 29.36
N PRO A 309 -16.07 14.76 30.51
CA PRO A 309 -15.80 16.16 30.80
C PRO A 309 -14.88 16.77 29.74
N GLU A 310 -15.17 17.99 29.33
CA GLU A 310 -14.39 18.72 28.30
C GLU A 310 -12.89 18.78 28.64
N LYS A 311 -12.54 18.99 29.93
CA LYS A 311 -11.14 18.96 30.37
C LYS A 311 -10.45 17.63 30.10
N ALA A 312 -11.15 16.49 30.22
CA ALA A 312 -10.60 15.17 29.92
C ALA A 312 -10.36 15.01 28.42
N LEU A 313 -11.30 15.46 27.58
CA LEU A 313 -11.16 15.45 26.14
C LEU A 313 -9.95 16.26 25.66
N ILE A 314 -9.80 17.51 26.18
CA ILE A 314 -8.66 18.36 25.87
C ILE A 314 -7.33 17.71 26.28
N TYR A 315 -7.27 17.07 27.46
CA TYR A 315 -6.07 16.37 27.92
C TYR A 315 -5.72 15.19 27.01
N ILE A 316 -6.71 14.35 26.68
CA ILE A 316 -6.54 13.21 25.79
C ILE A 316 -6.06 13.66 24.40
N GLN A 317 -6.67 14.71 23.84
CA GLN A 317 -6.25 15.27 22.55
C GLN A 317 -4.83 15.83 22.60
N SER A 318 -4.46 16.52 23.69
CA SER A 318 -3.10 17.08 23.87
C SER A 318 -2.03 15.99 23.90
N VAL A 319 -2.31 14.86 24.57
CA VAL A 319 -1.43 13.68 24.57
C VAL A 319 -1.32 13.11 23.16
N GLY A 320 -2.43 13.01 22.43
CA GLY A 320 -2.44 12.54 21.04
C GLY A 320 -1.58 13.42 20.12
N ILE A 321 -1.72 14.76 20.25
CA ILE A 321 -0.89 15.72 19.48
C ILE A 321 0.59 15.50 19.77
N ALA A 322 0.96 15.31 21.04
CA ALA A 322 2.35 15.09 21.40
C ALA A 322 2.92 13.79 20.82
N ILE A 323 2.15 12.70 20.89
CA ILE A 323 2.56 11.39 20.33
C ILE A 323 2.69 11.47 18.82
N LEU A 324 1.65 11.93 18.11
CA LEU A 324 1.67 12.01 16.64
C LEU A 324 2.73 13.00 16.15
N GLY A 325 2.92 14.12 16.86
CA GLY A 325 3.98 15.07 16.58
C GLY A 325 5.37 14.44 16.70
N ALA A 326 5.61 13.68 17.77
CA ALA A 326 6.89 12.98 17.97
C ALA A 326 7.16 11.95 16.83
N ILE A 327 6.14 11.17 16.45
CA ILE A 327 6.25 10.20 15.33
C ILE A 327 6.51 10.93 14.02
N PHE A 328 5.80 12.02 13.75
CA PHE A 328 5.98 12.82 12.53
C PHE A 328 7.39 13.40 12.42
N PHE A 329 7.91 14.01 13.49
CA PHE A 329 9.27 14.56 13.49
C PHE A 329 10.34 13.47 13.39
N TYR A 330 10.12 12.31 14.02
CA TYR A 330 10.99 11.15 13.87
C TYR A 330 11.06 10.67 12.41
N ALA A 331 9.88 10.47 11.79
CA ALA A 331 9.79 10.04 10.39
C ALA A 331 10.41 11.07 9.43
N LEU A 332 10.17 12.37 9.67
CA LEU A 332 10.76 13.44 8.87
C LEU A 332 12.30 13.47 8.99
N PHE A 333 12.82 13.31 10.21
CA PHE A 333 14.26 13.22 10.44
C PHE A 333 14.88 12.01 9.72
N HIS A 334 14.21 10.86 9.80
CA HIS A 334 14.64 9.65 9.09
C HIS A 334 14.65 9.84 7.58
N ASP A 335 13.60 10.44 7.00
CA ASP A 335 13.54 10.75 5.57
C ASP A 335 14.70 11.66 5.13
N ILE A 336 14.99 12.72 5.90
CA ILE A 336 16.08 13.67 5.59
C ILE A 336 17.44 12.97 5.70
N SER A 337 17.62 12.14 6.72
CA SER A 337 18.88 11.39 6.89
C SER A 337 19.14 10.40 5.74
N ALA A 338 18.08 9.84 5.15
CA ALA A 338 18.18 8.94 4.00
C ALA A 338 18.48 9.67 2.67
N LEU A 339 18.45 11.00 2.65
CA LEU A 339 18.81 11.83 1.49
C LEU A 339 20.25 12.34 1.54
N MET A 340 20.91 12.26 2.70
CA MET A 340 22.31 12.66 2.91
C MET A 340 23.26 11.49 2.74
#